data_f6ea2c837bc8cd565a79728f500961a1
#
_entry.id   f6ea2c837bc8cd565a79728f500961a1
#
_cell.length_a   1.000
_cell.length_b   1.000
_cell.length_c   1.000
_cell.angle_alpha   90.00
_cell.angle_beta   90.00
_cell.angle_gamma   90.00
#
_symmetry.space_group_name_H-M   'P 1'
#
loop_
_entity.id
_entity.type
_entity.pdbx_description
1 polymer ?
#
loop_
_entity_poly.entity_id
_entity_poly.type
_entity_poly.pdbx_seq_one_letter_code
_entity_poly.pdbx_strand_id
1 'polypeptide(L)'
;MHLSLFDLNPLAIIKYLNLDSLKKNVLIRRYSDIIADYEKKRDCVRFAYRLFQMIVTIGSILTPSLLSIQMTEHVQNNYEVEINISVWVISVFVSISNGIVNLFKLDELYAQCALTCEKLKTLWYKYVTLTEPFENTTHNDSFNLFIKKMEEIIMEQKFAEFVDSKANKNKPKEEELEFDK
;
A
#
# COMPACT_ATOMS: atom_id res chain seq x y z
N MET A 1 18.84 25.10 -0.38
CA MET A 1 19.17 23.68 -0.57
C MET A 1 18.83 22.98 0.75
N HIS A 2 17.53 22.68 0.98
CA HIS A 2 17.07 21.90 2.14
C HIS A 2 17.37 20.43 1.84
N LEU A 3 18.53 19.93 2.26
CA LEU A 3 18.74 18.50 2.42
C LEU A 3 17.76 18.05 3.51
N SER A 4 16.67 17.40 3.09
CA SER A 4 15.78 16.78 4.03
C SER A 4 16.60 15.68 4.73
N LEU A 5 16.63 15.73 6.06
CA LEU A 5 17.30 14.70 6.89
C LEU A 5 16.77 13.29 6.56
N PHE A 6 15.65 13.19 5.84
CA PHE A 6 14.99 11.98 5.37
C PHE A 6 15.73 11.24 4.23
N ASP A 7 16.63 11.96 3.50
CA ASP A 7 17.41 11.38 2.39
C ASP A 7 18.77 10.81 2.84
N LEU A 8 19.12 10.93 4.11
CA LEU A 8 20.33 10.31 4.65
C LEU A 8 20.13 8.79 4.72
N ASN A 9 20.88 8.09 3.87
CA ASN A 9 20.92 6.63 3.85
C ASN A 9 21.14 6.11 5.29
N PRO A 10 20.18 5.39 5.89
CA PRO A 10 20.28 4.89 7.26
C PRO A 10 21.55 4.06 7.50
N LEU A 11 22.06 3.39 6.47
CA LEU A 11 23.32 2.64 6.51
C LEU A 11 24.54 3.54 6.78
N ALA A 12 24.54 4.79 6.30
CA ALA A 12 25.63 5.72 6.55
C ALA A 12 25.64 6.15 8.03
N ILE A 13 24.47 6.40 8.60
CA ILE A 13 24.32 6.84 10.00
C ILE A 13 24.78 5.72 10.97
N ILE A 14 24.44 4.46 10.69
CA ILE A 14 24.78 3.32 11.55
C ILE A 14 26.29 3.21 11.78
N LYS A 15 27.12 3.57 10.79
CA LYS A 15 28.58 3.54 10.92
C LYS A 15 29.10 4.46 12.03
N TYR A 16 28.43 5.59 12.24
CA TYR A 16 28.82 6.60 13.22
C TYR A 16 28.23 6.39 14.61
N LEU A 17 27.24 5.49 14.75
CA LEU A 17 26.67 5.15 16.06
C LEU A 17 27.70 4.42 16.93
N ASN A 18 27.76 4.78 18.22
CA ASN A 18 28.60 4.11 19.20
C ASN A 18 27.92 2.80 19.66
N LEU A 19 28.01 1.78 18.81
CA LEU A 19 27.45 0.46 19.02
C LEU A 19 28.55 -0.60 18.88
N ASP A 20 28.38 -1.71 19.58
CA ASP A 20 29.18 -2.90 19.38
C ASP A 20 29.06 -3.44 17.94
N SER A 21 30.16 -4.00 17.40
CA SER A 21 30.22 -4.48 16.01
C SER A 21 29.12 -5.49 15.66
N LEU A 22 28.78 -6.37 16.58
CA LEU A 22 27.73 -7.36 16.41
C LEU A 22 26.35 -6.69 16.33
N LYS A 23 26.07 -5.73 17.21
CA LYS A 23 24.83 -4.96 17.21
C LYS A 23 24.68 -4.13 15.92
N LYS A 24 25.77 -3.53 15.42
CA LYS A 24 25.78 -2.84 14.11
C LYS A 24 25.39 -3.76 12.97
N ASN A 25 25.96 -4.96 12.91
CA ASN A 25 25.64 -5.92 11.85
C ASN A 25 24.18 -6.41 11.91
N VAL A 26 23.66 -6.65 13.11
CA VAL A 26 22.24 -6.99 13.29
C VAL A 26 21.34 -5.84 12.82
N LEU A 27 21.68 -4.61 13.20
CA LEU A 27 20.91 -3.43 12.82
C LEU A 27 20.90 -3.22 11.29
N ILE A 28 22.07 -3.32 10.63
CA ILE A 28 22.18 -3.17 9.19
C ILE A 28 21.33 -4.23 8.48
N ARG A 29 21.49 -5.51 8.82
CA ARG A 29 20.75 -6.58 8.15
C ARG A 29 19.26 -6.51 8.43
N ARG A 30 18.89 -6.48 9.71
CA ARG A 30 17.47 -6.59 10.09
C ARG A 30 16.65 -5.36 9.74
N TYR A 31 17.13 -4.18 10.14
CA TYR A 31 16.39 -2.94 9.92
C TYR A 31 16.34 -2.55 8.43
N SER A 32 17.47 -2.62 7.73
CA SER A 32 17.54 -2.27 6.32
C SER A 32 16.70 -3.20 5.45
N ASP A 33 16.77 -4.51 5.69
CA ASP A 33 16.02 -5.50 4.93
C ASP A 33 14.52 -5.33 5.16
N ILE A 34 14.11 -5.14 6.42
CA ILE A 34 12.69 -4.93 6.75
C ILE A 34 12.14 -3.67 6.10
N ILE A 35 12.84 -2.54 6.20
CA ILE A 35 12.37 -1.29 5.57
C ILE A 35 12.29 -1.45 4.05
N ALA A 36 13.32 -2.03 3.42
CA ALA A 36 13.31 -2.25 1.98
C ALA A 36 12.14 -3.12 1.52
N ASP A 37 11.81 -4.17 2.27
CA ASP A 37 10.66 -5.04 1.97
C ASP A 37 9.33 -4.29 2.09
N TYR A 38 9.14 -3.50 3.15
CA TYR A 38 7.92 -2.70 3.31
C TYR A 38 7.80 -1.59 2.27
N GLU A 39 8.89 -0.92 1.91
CA GLU A 39 8.90 0.10 0.85
C GLU A 39 8.55 -0.53 -0.51
N LYS A 40 9.13 -1.66 -0.84
CA LYS A 40 8.83 -2.40 -2.07
C LYS A 40 7.37 -2.85 -2.12
N LYS A 41 6.86 -3.39 -1.01
CA LYS A 41 5.46 -3.81 -0.89
C LYS A 41 4.52 -2.61 -1.07
N ARG A 42 4.78 -1.50 -0.37
CA ARG A 42 4.02 -0.24 -0.50
C ARG A 42 3.99 0.25 -1.94
N ASP A 43 5.14 0.30 -2.61
CA ASP A 43 5.24 0.85 -3.97
C ASP A 43 4.54 -0.06 -4.99
N CYS A 44 4.62 -1.38 -4.82
CA CYS A 44 3.89 -2.36 -5.64
C CYS A 44 2.36 -2.19 -5.49
N VAL A 45 1.86 -2.13 -4.25
CA VAL A 45 0.43 -1.94 -3.98
C VAL A 45 -0.05 -0.58 -4.49
N ARG A 46 0.74 0.47 -4.29
CA ARG A 46 0.46 1.81 -4.81
C ARG A 46 0.34 1.84 -6.33
N PHE A 47 1.25 1.15 -7.02
CA PHE A 47 1.21 1.07 -8.48
C PHE A 47 -0.05 0.33 -8.95
N ALA A 48 -0.35 -0.83 -8.37
CA ALA A 48 -1.54 -1.61 -8.69
C ALA A 48 -2.83 -0.81 -8.44
N TYR A 49 -2.96 -0.18 -7.28
CA TYR A 49 -4.10 0.66 -6.94
C TYR A 49 -4.30 1.79 -7.95
N ARG A 50 -3.23 2.54 -8.27
CA ARG A 50 -3.30 3.64 -9.24
C ARG A 50 -3.69 3.16 -10.63
N LEU A 51 -3.13 2.02 -11.08
CA LEU A 51 -3.45 1.45 -12.39
C LEU A 51 -4.95 1.12 -12.49
N PHE A 52 -5.48 0.37 -11.54
CA PHE A 52 -6.90 0.01 -11.54
C PHE A 52 -7.81 1.24 -11.40
N GLN A 53 -7.45 2.18 -10.56
CA GLN A 53 -8.20 3.43 -10.40
C GLN A 53 -8.23 4.26 -11.70
N MET A 54 -7.12 4.30 -12.45
CA MET A 54 -7.09 4.95 -13.76
C MET A 54 -8.01 4.25 -14.77
N ILE A 55 -8.01 2.91 -14.82
CA ILE A 55 -8.90 2.14 -15.72
C ILE A 55 -10.37 2.46 -15.38
N VAL A 56 -10.74 2.43 -14.10
CA VAL A 56 -12.10 2.75 -13.66
C VAL A 56 -12.48 4.18 -14.04
N THR A 57 -11.62 5.15 -13.76
CA THR A 57 -11.89 6.57 -14.03
C THR A 57 -12.05 6.84 -15.52
N ILE A 58 -11.09 6.38 -16.34
CA ILE A 58 -11.11 6.59 -17.79
C ILE A 58 -12.31 5.86 -18.42
N GLY A 59 -12.55 4.62 -18.05
CA GLY A 59 -13.67 3.83 -18.56
C GLY A 59 -15.04 4.44 -18.21
N SER A 60 -15.18 4.97 -17.00
CA SER A 60 -16.42 5.65 -16.56
C SER A 60 -16.73 6.93 -17.35
N ILE A 61 -15.70 7.59 -17.88
CA ILE A 61 -15.87 8.79 -18.73
C ILE A 61 -16.12 8.37 -20.20
N LEU A 62 -15.39 7.35 -20.67
CA LEU A 62 -15.51 6.90 -22.06
C LEU A 62 -16.87 6.28 -22.37
N THR A 63 -17.44 5.51 -21.44
CA THR A 63 -18.72 4.82 -21.64
C THR A 63 -19.85 5.78 -22.04
N PRO A 64 -20.19 6.83 -21.25
CA PRO A 64 -21.24 7.78 -21.64
C PRO A 64 -20.88 8.59 -22.90
N SER A 65 -19.59 8.87 -23.11
CA SER A 65 -19.15 9.59 -24.32
C SER A 65 -19.40 8.78 -25.60
N LEU A 66 -19.11 7.47 -25.59
CA LEU A 66 -19.37 6.57 -26.71
C LEU A 66 -20.87 6.41 -26.97
N LEU A 67 -21.67 6.26 -25.91
CA LEU A 67 -23.13 6.19 -26.04
C LEU A 67 -23.73 7.48 -26.61
N SER A 68 -23.20 8.65 -26.24
CA SER A 68 -23.62 9.93 -26.80
C SER A 68 -23.32 10.06 -28.28
N ILE A 69 -22.16 9.57 -28.72
CA ILE A 69 -21.78 9.55 -30.15
C ILE A 69 -22.71 8.62 -30.95
N GLN A 70 -23.07 7.47 -30.38
CA GLN A 70 -23.98 6.50 -31.00
C GLN A 70 -25.36 7.08 -31.32
N MET A 71 -25.83 8.06 -30.54
CA MET A 71 -27.12 8.72 -30.77
C MET A 71 -27.12 9.64 -31.99
N THR A 72 -25.99 9.86 -32.65
CA THR A 72 -25.88 10.67 -33.85
C THR A 72 -26.30 9.84 -35.07
N GLU A 73 -27.30 10.29 -35.84
CA GLU A 73 -27.89 9.54 -36.99
C GLU A 73 -26.84 8.98 -37.98
N HIS A 74 -25.75 9.70 -38.20
CA HIS A 74 -24.70 9.31 -39.16
C HIS A 74 -23.87 8.09 -38.67
N VAL A 75 -23.67 7.95 -37.35
CA VAL A 75 -22.91 6.88 -36.73
C VAL A 75 -23.80 5.66 -36.51
N GLN A 76 -25.06 5.86 -36.18
CA GLN A 76 -26.02 4.79 -35.95
C GLN A 76 -26.16 3.86 -37.17
N ASN A 77 -26.10 4.39 -38.39
CA ASN A 77 -26.27 3.61 -39.61
C ASN A 77 -25.01 2.83 -40.04
N ASN A 78 -23.81 3.23 -39.61
CA ASN A 78 -22.56 2.68 -40.17
C ASN A 78 -21.70 1.95 -39.10
N TYR A 79 -21.73 2.34 -37.81
CA TYR A 79 -20.79 1.87 -36.80
C TYR A 79 -21.46 1.45 -35.49
N GLU A 80 -22.77 1.16 -35.49
CA GLU A 80 -23.52 0.83 -34.28
C GLU A 80 -22.96 -0.43 -33.56
N VAL A 81 -22.62 -1.46 -34.32
CA VAL A 81 -22.13 -2.73 -33.80
C VAL A 81 -20.77 -2.56 -33.14
N GLU A 82 -19.85 -1.84 -33.78
CA GLU A 82 -18.50 -1.58 -33.29
C GLU A 82 -18.50 -0.77 -32.01
N ILE A 83 -19.37 0.24 -31.92
CA ILE A 83 -19.51 1.07 -30.72
C ILE A 83 -20.11 0.23 -29.58
N ASN A 84 -21.13 -0.56 -29.83
CA ASN A 84 -21.76 -1.42 -28.83
C ASN A 84 -20.76 -2.42 -28.25
N ILE A 85 -19.96 -3.08 -29.09
CA ILE A 85 -18.90 -4.00 -28.64
C ILE A 85 -17.87 -3.27 -27.81
N SER A 86 -17.44 -2.07 -28.25
CA SER A 86 -16.46 -1.27 -27.52
C SER A 86 -16.95 -0.86 -26.13
N VAL A 87 -18.20 -0.39 -26.02
CA VAL A 87 -18.83 -0.04 -24.75
C VAL A 87 -18.91 -1.27 -23.85
N TRP A 88 -19.32 -2.43 -24.36
CA TRP A 88 -19.41 -3.65 -23.59
C TRP A 88 -18.02 -4.06 -23.06
N VAL A 89 -16.99 -4.08 -23.89
CA VAL A 89 -15.63 -4.43 -23.48
C VAL A 89 -15.11 -3.47 -22.40
N ILE A 90 -15.27 -2.16 -22.58
CA ILE A 90 -14.87 -1.17 -21.59
C ILE A 90 -15.60 -1.40 -20.26
N SER A 91 -16.89 -1.63 -20.29
CA SER A 91 -17.71 -1.87 -19.09
C SER A 91 -17.26 -3.11 -18.33
N VAL A 92 -16.91 -4.18 -19.02
CA VAL A 92 -16.36 -5.40 -18.40
C VAL A 92 -15.01 -5.11 -17.72
N PHE A 93 -14.09 -4.40 -18.40
CA PHE A 93 -12.81 -4.02 -17.80
C PHE A 93 -12.96 -3.14 -16.57
N VAL A 94 -13.85 -2.16 -16.61
CA VAL A 94 -14.17 -1.29 -15.46
C VAL A 94 -14.71 -2.11 -14.30
N SER A 95 -15.66 -3.02 -14.57
CA SER A 95 -16.28 -3.86 -13.54
C SER A 95 -15.26 -4.78 -12.87
N ILE A 96 -14.41 -5.45 -13.67
CA ILE A 96 -13.34 -6.31 -13.16
C ILE A 96 -12.35 -5.49 -12.31
N SER A 97 -11.91 -4.34 -12.82
CA SER A 97 -10.95 -3.48 -12.12
C SER A 97 -11.51 -3.00 -10.77
N ASN A 98 -12.76 -2.57 -10.75
CA ASN A 98 -13.44 -2.15 -9.52
C ASN A 98 -13.61 -3.34 -8.55
N GLY A 99 -13.96 -4.52 -9.07
CA GLY A 99 -14.03 -5.74 -8.29
C GLY A 99 -12.69 -6.09 -7.62
N ILE A 100 -11.58 -5.98 -8.34
CA ILE A 100 -10.23 -6.24 -7.80
C ILE A 100 -9.89 -5.24 -6.68
N VAL A 101 -10.11 -3.94 -6.90
CA VAL A 101 -9.84 -2.91 -5.89
C VAL A 101 -10.62 -3.18 -4.60
N ASN A 102 -11.91 -3.51 -4.73
CA ASN A 102 -12.78 -3.76 -3.58
C ASN A 102 -12.50 -5.11 -2.89
N LEU A 103 -12.22 -6.17 -3.67
CA LEU A 103 -11.94 -7.51 -3.13
C LEU A 103 -10.64 -7.53 -2.32
N PHE A 104 -9.60 -6.89 -2.83
CA PHE A 104 -8.28 -6.86 -2.18
C PHE A 104 -8.10 -5.67 -1.26
N LYS A 105 -9.08 -4.76 -1.18
CA LYS A 105 -9.02 -3.54 -0.37
C LYS A 105 -7.66 -2.82 -0.56
N LEU A 106 -7.28 -2.61 -1.80
CA LEU A 106 -5.94 -2.11 -2.16
C LEU A 106 -5.62 -0.74 -1.55
N ASP A 107 -6.63 0.09 -1.31
CA ASP A 107 -6.54 1.38 -0.63
C ASP A 107 -6.15 1.22 0.85
N GLU A 108 -6.84 0.32 1.58
CA GLU A 108 -6.55 0.02 2.99
C GLU A 108 -5.16 -0.61 3.13
N LEU A 109 -4.83 -1.58 2.27
CA LEU A 109 -3.53 -2.25 2.27
C LEU A 109 -2.38 -1.27 1.99
N TYR A 110 -2.56 -0.35 1.03
CA TYR A 110 -1.60 0.70 0.76
C TYR A 110 -1.41 1.62 1.99
N ALA A 111 -2.51 2.07 2.60
CA ALA A 111 -2.47 2.95 3.76
C ALA A 111 -1.76 2.27 4.94
N GLN A 112 -2.05 1.01 5.21
CA GLN A 112 -1.40 0.22 6.27
C GLN A 112 0.11 0.08 6.02
N CYS A 113 0.53 -0.29 4.81
CA CYS A 113 1.95 -0.40 4.46
C CYS A 113 2.68 0.94 4.58
N ALA A 114 2.06 2.04 4.12
CA ALA A 114 2.62 3.38 4.21
C ALA A 114 2.79 3.81 5.68
N LEU A 115 1.76 3.61 6.51
CA LEU A 115 1.79 3.94 7.92
C LEU A 115 2.88 3.16 8.67
N THR A 116 3.04 1.86 8.36
CA THR A 116 4.07 1.02 8.98
C THR A 116 5.47 1.48 8.60
N CYS A 117 5.71 1.83 7.33
CA CYS A 117 6.97 2.43 6.90
C CYS A 117 7.29 3.71 7.69
N GLU A 118 6.31 4.60 7.85
CA GLU A 118 6.51 5.86 8.58
C GLU A 118 6.71 5.64 10.09
N LYS A 119 5.99 4.69 10.72
CA LYS A 119 6.23 4.29 12.11
C LYS A 119 7.66 3.77 12.31
N LEU A 120 8.16 2.91 11.43
CA LEU A 120 9.51 2.36 11.48
C LEU A 120 10.58 3.45 11.28
N LYS A 121 10.38 4.36 10.34
CA LYS A 121 11.27 5.50 10.12
C LYS A 121 11.28 6.44 11.33
N THR A 122 10.13 6.75 11.88
CA THR A 122 10.02 7.59 13.08
C THR A 122 10.71 6.94 14.28
N LEU A 123 10.53 5.63 14.49
CA LEU A 123 11.21 4.90 15.55
C LEU A 123 12.73 4.95 15.36
N TRP A 124 13.22 4.80 14.12
CA TRP A 124 14.62 4.94 13.78
C TRP A 124 15.17 6.32 14.13
N TYR A 125 14.46 7.37 13.75
CA TYR A 125 14.84 8.74 14.10
C TYR A 125 14.94 8.96 15.60
N LYS A 126 13.94 8.52 16.34
CA LYS A 126 13.92 8.60 17.81
C LYS A 126 15.10 7.88 18.44
N TYR A 127 15.50 6.73 17.89
CA TYR A 127 16.65 5.99 18.36
C TYR A 127 17.96 6.69 18.03
N VAL A 128 18.13 7.24 16.84
CA VAL A 128 19.36 7.95 16.43
C VAL A 128 19.53 9.26 17.22
N THR A 129 18.45 9.98 17.48
CA THR A 129 18.46 11.25 18.21
C THR A 129 18.38 11.10 19.72
N LEU A 130 18.20 9.86 20.22
CA LEU A 130 17.99 9.57 21.64
C LEU A 130 16.85 10.39 22.26
N THR A 131 15.76 10.55 21.50
CA THR A 131 14.53 11.17 22.00
C THR A 131 13.58 10.12 22.58
N GLU A 132 12.53 10.56 23.29
CA GLU A 132 11.58 9.65 23.92
C GLU A 132 11.15 8.50 22.97
N PRO A 133 11.26 7.24 23.35
CA PRO A 133 11.49 6.66 24.69
C PRO A 133 12.95 6.30 25.02
N PHE A 134 13.93 6.85 24.30
CA PHE A 134 15.36 6.51 24.44
C PHE A 134 16.16 7.60 25.19
N GLU A 135 15.49 8.55 25.83
CA GLU A 135 16.14 9.63 26.58
C GLU A 135 16.98 9.10 27.74
N ASN A 136 18.03 9.82 28.07
CA ASN A 136 18.95 9.52 29.19
C ASN A 136 19.65 8.14 29.12
N THR A 137 19.71 7.54 27.92
CA THR A 137 20.40 6.26 27.69
C THR A 137 21.47 6.41 26.60
N THR A 138 22.36 5.45 26.51
CA THR A 138 23.28 5.36 25.37
C THR A 138 22.65 4.52 24.25
N HIS A 139 23.13 4.69 23.00
CA HIS A 139 22.67 3.85 21.89
C HIS A 139 22.86 2.35 22.15
N ASN A 140 23.91 1.99 22.91
CA ASN A 140 24.20 0.61 23.23
C ASN A 140 23.19 0.02 24.25
N ASP A 141 22.74 0.82 25.22
CA ASP A 141 21.81 0.37 26.27
C ASP A 141 20.37 0.33 25.73
N SER A 142 20.01 1.30 24.91
CA SER A 142 18.67 1.37 24.30
C SER A 142 18.47 0.46 23.10
N PHE A 143 19.52 -0.23 22.63
CA PHE A 143 19.43 -1.12 21.47
C PHE A 143 18.34 -2.20 21.62
N ASN A 144 18.28 -2.88 22.76
CA ASN A 144 17.28 -3.93 22.99
C ASN A 144 15.86 -3.37 23.01
N LEU A 145 15.67 -2.17 23.54
CA LEU A 145 14.37 -1.49 23.55
C LEU A 145 13.96 -1.08 22.12
N PHE A 146 14.94 -0.62 21.31
CA PHE A 146 14.69 -0.30 19.90
C PHE A 146 14.23 -1.54 19.11
N ILE A 147 14.96 -2.66 19.23
CA ILE A 147 14.59 -3.92 18.55
C ILE A 147 13.21 -4.39 19.01
N LYS A 148 12.92 -4.37 20.32
CA LYS A 148 11.63 -4.76 20.84
C LYS A 148 10.50 -3.92 20.22
N LYS A 149 10.62 -2.60 20.21
CA LYS A 149 9.61 -1.71 19.62
C LYS A 149 9.45 -1.89 18.11
N MET A 150 10.54 -2.16 17.40
CA MET A 150 10.51 -2.48 15.98
C MET A 150 9.72 -3.76 15.71
N GLU A 151 9.98 -4.83 16.47
CA GLU A 151 9.25 -6.10 16.35
C GLU A 151 7.76 -5.94 16.75
N GLU A 152 7.45 -5.12 17.74
CA GLU A 152 6.06 -4.80 18.11
C GLU A 152 5.30 -4.17 16.93
N ILE A 153 5.88 -3.19 16.25
CA ILE A 153 5.28 -2.55 15.06
C ILE A 153 5.05 -3.58 13.94
N ILE A 154 6.03 -4.45 13.69
CA ILE A 154 5.94 -5.48 12.66
C ILE A 154 4.86 -6.51 12.99
N MET A 155 4.77 -6.94 14.24
CA MET A 155 3.76 -7.90 14.70
C MET A 155 2.35 -7.31 14.64
N GLU A 156 2.19 -6.04 15.04
CA GLU A 156 0.92 -5.31 14.94
C GLU A 156 0.42 -5.28 13.48
N GLN A 157 1.30 -4.96 12.54
CA GLN A 157 0.98 -4.97 11.11
C GLN A 157 0.60 -6.36 10.59
N LYS A 158 1.39 -7.38 10.90
CA LYS A 158 1.09 -8.75 10.48
C LYS A 158 -0.23 -9.25 11.06
N PHE A 159 -0.53 -8.88 12.29
CA PHE A 159 -1.79 -9.23 12.92
C PHE A 159 -2.97 -8.55 12.24
N ALA A 160 -2.86 -7.26 11.90
CA ALA A 160 -3.88 -6.54 11.15
C ALA A 160 -4.13 -7.19 9.78
N GLU A 161 -3.09 -7.50 9.01
CA GLU A 161 -3.22 -8.21 7.72
C GLU A 161 -3.90 -9.57 7.87
N PHE A 162 -3.62 -10.31 8.93
CA PHE A 162 -4.23 -11.61 9.19
C PHE A 162 -5.72 -11.51 9.55
N VAL A 163 -6.09 -10.52 10.36
CA VAL A 163 -7.49 -10.26 10.74
C VAL A 163 -8.30 -9.86 9.52
N ASP A 164 -7.78 -8.94 8.70
CA ASP A 164 -8.44 -8.51 7.47
C ASP A 164 -8.63 -9.66 6.47
N SER A 165 -7.63 -10.54 6.36
CA SER A 165 -7.73 -11.72 5.49
C SER A 165 -8.78 -12.73 5.96
N LYS A 166 -8.99 -12.87 7.27
CA LYS A 166 -10.05 -13.71 7.85
C LYS A 166 -11.43 -13.09 7.73
N ALA A 167 -11.56 -11.79 7.97
CA ALA A 167 -12.82 -11.08 7.84
C ALA A 167 -13.36 -11.16 6.41
N ASN A 168 -12.46 -11.10 5.41
CA ASN A 168 -12.84 -11.23 4.01
C ASN A 168 -13.25 -12.67 3.62
N LYS A 169 -12.75 -13.71 4.30
CA LYS A 169 -13.16 -15.11 4.09
C LYS A 169 -14.49 -15.45 4.75
N ASN A 170 -14.87 -14.73 5.81
CA ASN A 170 -16.05 -15.01 6.62
C ASN A 170 -17.24 -14.10 6.31
N LYS A 171 -17.19 -13.25 5.26
CA LYS A 171 -18.40 -12.61 4.75
C LYS A 171 -19.29 -13.71 4.16
N PRO A 172 -20.45 -14.02 4.77
CA PRO A 172 -21.37 -15.01 4.21
C PRO A 172 -21.85 -14.50 2.86
N LYS A 173 -22.12 -15.43 1.94
CA LYS A 173 -22.88 -15.21 0.71
C LYS A 173 -24.35 -14.90 1.06
N GLU A 174 -24.61 -13.78 1.72
CA GLU A 174 -25.99 -13.39 2.11
C GLU A 174 -26.75 -12.67 1.00
N GLU A 175 -26.12 -12.36 -0.14
CA GLU A 175 -26.80 -11.67 -1.24
C GLU A 175 -27.45 -12.57 -2.30
N GLU A 176 -27.33 -13.89 -2.22
CA GLU A 176 -27.96 -14.79 -3.20
C GLU A 176 -29.36 -15.30 -2.81
N LEU A 177 -29.93 -14.92 -1.67
CA LEU A 177 -31.22 -15.46 -1.19
C LEU A 177 -32.42 -14.49 -1.26
N GLU A 178 -32.29 -13.31 -1.83
CA GLU A 178 -33.39 -12.33 -1.90
C GLU A 178 -34.03 -12.19 -3.29
N PHE A 179 -33.71 -13.03 -4.26
CA PHE A 179 -34.33 -12.99 -5.60
C PHE A 179 -35.39 -14.06 -5.87
N ASP A 180 -35.86 -14.82 -4.84
CA ASP A 180 -36.89 -15.81 -5.00
C ASP A 180 -38.07 -15.59 -4.04
N LYS A 181 -38.72 -14.42 -4.15
CA LYS A 181 -40.07 -14.20 -3.63
C LYS A 181 -40.87 -13.23 -4.49
#